data_196875bb4dde1d4730c828326e71c095
#
_entry.id   196875bb4dde1d4730c828326e71c095
#
_cell.length_a   1.000
_cell.length_b   1.000
_cell.length_c   1.000
_cell.angle_alpha   90.00
_cell.angle_beta   90.00
_cell.angle_gamma   90.00
#
_symmetry.space_group_name_H-M   'P 1'
#
loop_
_entity.id
_entity.type
_entity.pdbx_description
1 polymer ?
#
loop_
_entity_poly.entity_id
_entity_poly.type
_entity_poly.pdbx_seq_one_letter_code
_entity_poly.pdbx_strand_id
1 'polypeptide(L)'
;MTTSRAATRPGSGRRARLLRLFALPALPLLVLASMLTAPTSAAAADTGKYGDTRYDQWSWVTTHNAYAHNWNGFPLPPSQSRTIKEQLEGGVRALMLDTYDSTGTGPVRLCHTKFACYEDFKSALLTIVNFLQKNRQEVVTVFLENYADQDALGKTITDMLGATGAEKMLFNQNKYGIYYNNWPLLRDMVADNQRLVIFKDSDGDMAVGSGTLMNTWTHTVENKYGYGMGNAPTGCDARGQSKPLDTRTMPGTKMTPLFTMNQFNSDAGNPQDLAAGHNGKALTKRIETCRGVAGRAPNFVAVNFFQESDTAGVNPVSVVAGLNKDAYVYPPDPAVWLVNGKQYRSTYGSNRCMVRGDEFPDGSGGLVTQRACADSVPSSHQWTATKPDYDGKGHYWIKAGNGSCLTVPYNNGTPPGDGTQLFWWPCETKWSSGSQLWNVIPVNMGAGGQDRGYYFVNQWTGKCLTLDPSTSTAKAGKVTQAPCPSR
;
A
#
# COMPACT_ATOMS: atom_id res chain seq x y z
N MET A 1 69.56 29.81 36.66
CA MET A 1 70.62 29.17 37.56
C MET A 1 70.76 27.78 36.98
N THR A 2 71.80 27.63 36.25
CA THR A 2 73.02 26.82 36.48
C THR A 2 72.72 25.34 36.39
N THR A 3 73.19 24.70 35.44
CA THR A 3 74.47 24.15 35.00
C THR A 3 74.42 22.64 35.05
N SER A 4 74.82 21.87 34.14
CA SER A 4 75.99 21.71 33.37
C SER A 4 76.51 20.26 33.37
N ARG A 5 76.87 19.77 32.21
CA ARG A 5 78.02 18.91 31.92
C ARG A 5 77.98 17.42 32.32
N ALA A 6 78.54 16.51 31.67
CA ALA A 6 79.34 16.34 30.46
C ALA A 6 79.92 14.92 30.45
N ALA A 7 80.09 14.37 29.28
CA ALA A 7 81.26 13.68 28.75
C ALA A 7 81.74 12.40 29.47
N THR A 8 82.12 11.33 28.86
CA THR A 8 83.20 11.15 27.85
C THR A 8 83.27 9.68 27.37
N ARG A 9 83.69 9.51 26.14
CA ARG A 9 84.27 8.32 25.46
C ARG A 9 85.60 7.83 26.17
N PRO A 10 86.33 6.76 25.75
CA PRO A 10 86.40 6.00 24.48
C PRO A 10 86.65 4.46 24.66
N GLY A 11 86.69 3.65 23.64
CA GLY A 11 87.69 3.30 22.76
C GLY A 11 87.88 1.82 22.41
N SER A 12 88.30 1.57 21.17
CA SER A 12 89.05 0.48 20.58
C SER A 12 88.50 -0.93 20.55
N GLY A 13 88.41 -1.65 19.51
CA GLY A 13 89.26 -1.74 18.31
C GLY A 13 89.39 -3.19 17.89
N ARG A 14 89.42 -3.45 16.61
CA ARG A 14 90.07 -4.53 15.86
C ARG A 14 89.21 -5.56 15.12
N ARG A 15 89.30 -5.38 13.81
CA ARG A 15 89.67 -6.32 12.72
C ARG A 15 88.70 -7.43 12.33
N ALA A 16 88.13 -7.23 11.21
CA ALA A 16 88.14 -7.94 9.92
C ALA A 16 88.34 -9.47 9.93
N ARG A 17 87.38 -10.17 9.35
CA ARG A 17 87.62 -11.24 8.36
C ARG A 17 86.48 -11.30 7.37
N LEU A 18 86.82 -11.20 6.10
CA LEU A 18 85.97 -11.51 4.95
C LEU A 18 85.60 -12.99 4.94
N LEU A 19 84.32 -13.29 4.71
CA LEU A 19 83.97 -14.52 4.02
C LEU A 19 82.87 -14.17 3.04
N ARG A 20 83.16 -14.39 1.78
CA ARG A 20 82.16 -14.36 0.66
C ARG A 20 81.26 -15.57 0.79
N LEU A 21 79.94 -15.39 0.73
CA LEU A 21 79.02 -16.47 0.42
C LEU A 21 77.83 -15.90 -0.37
N PHE A 22 77.74 -16.40 -1.53
CA PHE A 22 76.67 -16.51 -2.51
C PHE A 22 75.34 -15.83 -2.18
N ALA A 23 74.95 -14.90 -3.05
CA ALA A 23 73.61 -14.35 -3.18
C ALA A 23 72.74 -15.34 -3.91
N LEU A 24 71.62 -15.79 -3.29
CA LEU A 24 70.47 -16.36 -3.93
C LEU A 24 69.42 -15.28 -4.03
N PRO A 25 68.73 -15.15 -5.17
CA PRO A 25 67.69 -14.13 -5.30
C PRO A 25 66.41 -14.51 -4.50
N ALA A 26 66.00 -13.63 -3.59
CA ALA A 26 64.73 -13.71 -2.90
C ALA A 26 63.63 -13.40 -3.89
N LEU A 27 62.77 -14.37 -4.19
CA LEU A 27 61.45 -14.16 -4.82
C LEU A 27 60.57 -13.36 -3.83
N PRO A 28 59.90 -12.30 -4.27
CA PRO A 28 58.88 -11.68 -3.45
C PRO A 28 57.63 -12.59 -3.41
N LEU A 29 57.29 -13.10 -2.23
CA LEU A 29 55.96 -13.68 -1.96
C LEU A 29 54.92 -12.57 -2.14
N LEU A 30 54.21 -12.60 -3.26
CA LEU A 30 52.96 -11.86 -3.41
C LEU A 30 51.93 -12.50 -2.48
N VAL A 31 51.70 -11.92 -1.31
CA VAL A 31 50.54 -12.19 -0.49
C VAL A 31 49.34 -11.60 -1.23
N LEU A 32 48.62 -12.42 -1.99
CA LEU A 32 47.28 -12.11 -2.43
C LEU A 32 46.39 -12.00 -1.17
N ALA A 33 46.21 -10.79 -0.67
CA ALA A 33 45.13 -10.50 0.25
C ALA A 33 43.81 -10.66 -0.52
N SER A 34 43.21 -11.84 -0.44
CA SER A 34 41.82 -12.07 -0.85
C SER A 34 40.96 -11.16 0.04
N MET A 35 40.62 -9.98 -0.45
CA MET A 35 39.53 -9.20 0.12
C MET A 35 38.25 -10.05 -0.07
N LEU A 36 37.91 -10.80 0.95
CA LEU A 36 36.55 -11.28 1.14
C LEU A 36 35.65 -10.02 1.26
N THR A 37 35.13 -9.56 0.14
CA THR A 37 34.01 -8.65 0.17
C THR A 37 32.87 -9.44 0.80
N ALA A 38 32.61 -9.22 2.09
CA ALA A 38 31.36 -9.63 2.69
C ALA A 38 30.25 -9.13 1.78
N PRO A 39 29.24 -9.99 1.45
CA PRO A 39 28.10 -9.51 0.72
C PRO A 39 27.52 -8.37 1.56
N THR A 40 27.59 -7.16 1.04
CA THR A 40 26.83 -6.04 1.59
C THR A 40 25.40 -6.52 1.63
N SER A 41 24.87 -6.73 2.84
CA SER A 41 23.46 -6.93 3.02
C SER A 41 22.80 -5.80 2.23
N ALA A 42 22.01 -6.13 1.22
CA ALA A 42 21.26 -5.14 0.50
C ALA A 42 20.50 -4.35 1.59
N ALA A 43 20.88 -3.08 1.75
CA ALA A 43 20.17 -2.20 2.65
C ALA A 43 18.69 -2.35 2.28
N ALA A 44 17.84 -2.63 3.29
CA ALA A 44 16.41 -2.70 3.06
C ALA A 44 16.06 -1.43 2.30
N ALA A 45 15.52 -1.57 1.09
CA ALA A 45 15.16 -0.44 0.27
C ALA A 45 14.31 0.49 1.14
N ASP A 46 14.67 1.77 1.20
CA ASP A 46 13.85 2.77 1.87
C ASP A 46 12.46 2.73 1.23
N THR A 47 11.51 2.11 1.91
CA THR A 47 10.15 1.94 1.41
C THR A 47 9.37 3.24 1.51
N GLY A 48 9.98 4.30 2.01
CA GLY A 48 9.38 5.62 2.16
C GLY A 48 8.19 5.61 3.14
N LYS A 49 7.37 6.66 3.05
CA LYS A 49 6.22 6.91 3.93
C LYS A 49 5.20 5.76 3.98
N TYR A 50 5.01 5.04 2.88
CA TYR A 50 3.91 4.09 2.70
C TYR A 50 4.31 2.62 2.79
N GLY A 51 5.59 2.31 2.89
CA GLY A 51 6.07 0.93 2.88
C GLY A 51 5.61 0.15 1.65
N ASP A 52 5.21 -1.09 1.85
CA ASP A 52 4.68 -1.97 0.80
C ASP A 52 3.14 -1.94 0.72
N THR A 53 2.52 -0.82 1.11
CA THR A 53 1.07 -0.67 1.09
C THR A 53 0.60 -0.29 -0.31
N ARG A 54 -0.46 -0.95 -0.80
CA ARG A 54 -1.12 -0.58 -2.05
C ARG A 54 -2.06 0.61 -1.83
N TYR A 55 -2.39 1.29 -2.94
CA TYR A 55 -3.30 2.42 -2.90
C TYR A 55 -4.69 2.07 -2.34
N ASP A 56 -5.22 0.87 -2.60
CA ASP A 56 -6.48 0.37 -2.06
C ASP A 56 -6.43 -0.08 -0.58
N GLN A 57 -5.26 -0.02 0.04
CA GLN A 57 -5.03 -0.43 1.42
C GLN A 57 -4.74 0.74 2.37
N TRP A 58 -4.78 1.96 1.88
CA TRP A 58 -4.52 3.17 2.66
C TRP A 58 -5.79 3.99 2.81
N SER A 59 -5.93 4.65 3.94
CA SER A 59 -7.04 5.56 4.25
C SER A 59 -6.60 7.01 4.13
N TRP A 60 -7.49 7.86 3.62
CA TRP A 60 -7.24 9.26 3.35
C TRP A 60 -8.31 10.15 3.99
N VAL A 61 -7.90 11.23 4.66
CA VAL A 61 -8.85 12.30 4.99
C VAL A 61 -9.30 12.96 3.70
N THR A 62 -10.60 13.01 3.53
CA THR A 62 -11.25 13.56 2.33
C THR A 62 -12.14 14.74 2.73
N THR A 63 -12.06 15.83 2.01
CA THR A 63 -12.93 16.98 2.25
C THR A 63 -14.03 17.08 1.20
N HIS A 64 -15.27 17.08 1.67
CA HIS A 64 -16.44 17.32 0.83
C HIS A 64 -16.49 18.80 0.47
N ASN A 65 -16.79 19.13 -0.79
CA ASN A 65 -16.82 20.48 -1.34
C ASN A 65 -15.60 21.30 -0.89
N ALA A 66 -14.40 20.78 -1.14
CA ALA A 66 -13.13 21.33 -0.63
C ALA A 66 -12.90 22.80 -1.05
N TYR A 67 -13.48 23.23 -2.14
CA TYR A 67 -13.46 24.60 -2.66
C TYR A 67 -14.40 25.55 -1.92
N ALA A 68 -15.46 25.04 -1.27
CA ALA A 68 -16.45 25.84 -0.58
C ALA A 68 -15.94 26.23 0.82
N HIS A 69 -14.93 27.07 0.86
CA HIS A 69 -14.35 27.62 2.08
C HIS A 69 -14.64 29.14 2.15
N ASN A 70 -15.01 29.64 3.32
CA ASN A 70 -15.36 31.04 3.60
C ASN A 70 -16.68 31.57 3.01
N TRP A 71 -17.31 32.42 3.82
CA TRP A 71 -18.50 33.18 3.49
C TRP A 71 -18.22 34.40 2.56
N ASN A 72 -17.40 34.31 1.55
CA ASN A 72 -17.04 35.44 0.68
C ASN A 72 -18.24 36.10 0.00
N GLY A 73 -19.32 36.34 0.77
CA GLY A 73 -20.55 36.98 0.30
C GLY A 73 -21.51 36.03 -0.44
N PHE A 74 -21.23 34.70 -0.41
CA PHE A 74 -22.08 33.71 -1.06
C PHE A 74 -23.31 33.34 -0.22
N PRO A 75 -24.45 33.08 -0.85
CA PRO A 75 -25.67 32.71 -0.15
C PRO A 75 -25.67 31.30 0.46
N LEU A 76 -24.67 30.48 0.15
CA LEU A 76 -24.57 29.09 0.64
C LEU A 76 -23.49 28.98 1.71
N PRO A 77 -23.78 28.29 2.82
CA PRO A 77 -22.81 28.08 3.85
C PRO A 77 -21.61 27.24 3.34
N PRO A 78 -20.39 27.50 3.83
CA PRO A 78 -19.22 26.74 3.44
C PRO A 78 -19.28 25.31 3.98
N SER A 79 -18.61 24.40 3.28
CA SER A 79 -18.36 23.03 3.73
C SER A 79 -17.02 22.89 4.44
N GLN A 80 -16.12 23.85 4.28
CA GLN A 80 -14.80 23.91 4.90
C GLN A 80 -14.52 25.31 5.43
N SER A 81 -13.68 25.45 6.45
CA SER A 81 -13.19 26.76 6.93
C SER A 81 -11.76 27.07 6.46
N ARG A 82 -11.15 26.17 5.71
CA ARG A 82 -9.77 26.27 5.24
C ARG A 82 -9.70 26.17 3.72
N THR A 83 -8.80 26.94 3.14
CA THR A 83 -8.47 26.87 1.70
C THR A 83 -7.94 25.49 1.32
N ILE A 84 -8.00 25.11 0.05
CA ILE A 84 -7.43 23.85 -0.46
C ILE A 84 -5.96 23.69 -0.04
N LYS A 85 -5.19 24.79 -0.09
CA LYS A 85 -3.79 24.81 0.38
C LYS A 85 -3.69 24.40 1.86
N GLU A 86 -4.46 25.06 2.73
CA GLU A 86 -4.46 24.78 4.18
C GLU A 86 -5.00 23.39 4.51
N GLN A 87 -5.96 22.88 3.73
CA GLN A 87 -6.45 21.50 3.86
C GLN A 87 -5.34 20.49 3.57
N LEU A 88 -4.59 20.67 2.48
CA LEU A 88 -3.46 19.82 2.13
C LEU A 88 -2.34 19.89 3.18
N GLU A 89 -2.02 21.10 3.67
CA GLU A 89 -1.05 21.33 4.75
C GLU A 89 -1.54 20.72 6.08
N GLY A 90 -2.84 20.69 6.31
CA GLY A 90 -3.50 20.10 7.48
C GLY A 90 -3.65 18.57 7.44
N GLY A 91 -3.18 17.89 6.39
CA GLY A 91 -3.20 16.42 6.30
C GLY A 91 -4.29 15.82 5.41
N VAL A 92 -5.13 16.64 4.79
CA VAL A 92 -6.09 16.19 3.77
C VAL A 92 -5.34 15.68 2.54
N ARG A 93 -5.76 14.56 1.99
CA ARG A 93 -5.15 13.96 0.78
C ARG A 93 -6.17 13.53 -0.27
N ALA A 94 -7.45 13.76 -0.02
CA ALA A 94 -8.46 13.65 -1.04
C ALA A 94 -9.42 14.85 -1.00
N LEU A 95 -9.84 15.33 -2.14
CA LEU A 95 -10.63 16.54 -2.30
C LEU A 95 -11.82 16.24 -3.21
N MET A 96 -13.04 16.55 -2.78
CA MET A 96 -14.23 16.49 -3.62
C MET A 96 -14.51 17.89 -4.15
N LEU A 97 -14.61 18.01 -5.46
CA LEU A 97 -14.74 19.27 -6.19
C LEU A 97 -15.85 19.16 -7.24
N ASP A 98 -16.72 20.15 -7.32
CA ASP A 98 -17.76 20.19 -8.35
C ASP A 98 -17.32 21.16 -9.45
N THR A 99 -17.22 20.64 -10.68
CA THR A 99 -16.72 21.39 -11.82
C THR A 99 -17.86 21.80 -12.75
N TYR A 100 -17.89 23.08 -13.10
CA TYR A 100 -18.85 23.67 -14.03
C TYR A 100 -18.12 24.51 -15.08
N ASP A 101 -18.66 24.55 -16.29
CA ASP A 101 -18.37 25.61 -17.24
C ASP A 101 -19.60 26.50 -17.44
N SER A 102 -19.37 27.77 -17.77
CA SER A 102 -20.46 28.73 -17.90
C SER A 102 -21.17 28.66 -19.26
N THR A 103 -20.58 28.03 -20.26
CA THR A 103 -21.03 28.11 -21.67
C THR A 103 -20.68 26.90 -22.54
N GLY A 104 -20.16 25.80 -21.97
CA GLY A 104 -19.63 24.65 -22.72
C GLY A 104 -18.25 24.91 -23.35
N THR A 105 -17.76 26.14 -23.34
CA THR A 105 -16.42 26.52 -23.86
C THR A 105 -15.67 27.51 -22.98
N GLY A 106 -16.28 27.89 -21.86
CA GLY A 106 -15.70 28.83 -20.89
C GLY A 106 -14.69 28.15 -19.94
N PRO A 107 -14.04 28.94 -19.08
CA PRO A 107 -13.15 28.38 -18.07
C PRO A 107 -13.92 27.46 -17.12
N VAL A 108 -13.33 26.31 -16.80
CA VAL A 108 -13.87 25.38 -15.79
C VAL A 108 -13.71 25.99 -14.41
N ARG A 109 -14.80 26.08 -13.67
CA ARG A 109 -14.87 26.68 -12.33
C ARG A 109 -15.36 25.67 -11.30
N LEU A 110 -15.02 25.92 -10.04
CA LEU A 110 -15.52 25.16 -8.89
C LEU A 110 -16.75 25.84 -8.32
N CYS A 111 -17.89 25.17 -8.43
CA CYS A 111 -19.20 25.74 -8.11
C CYS A 111 -20.08 24.69 -7.45
N HIS A 112 -20.86 25.08 -6.44
CA HIS A 112 -21.89 24.22 -5.85
C HIS A 112 -23.15 24.11 -6.74
N THR A 113 -23.40 25.15 -7.52
CA THR A 113 -24.38 25.16 -8.61
C THR A 113 -23.78 26.03 -9.73
N LYS A 114 -24.34 25.99 -10.93
CA LYS A 114 -23.88 26.83 -12.05
C LYS A 114 -23.84 28.35 -11.76
N PHE A 115 -24.47 28.80 -10.68
CA PHE A 115 -24.50 30.19 -10.26
C PHE A 115 -23.69 30.50 -8.99
N ALA A 116 -23.32 29.47 -8.23
CA ALA A 116 -22.61 29.59 -6.96
C ALA A 116 -21.17 29.08 -7.08
N CYS A 117 -20.36 29.86 -7.78
CA CYS A 117 -18.95 29.52 -8.05
C CYS A 117 -18.02 30.22 -7.08
N TYR A 118 -17.05 29.51 -6.55
CA TYR A 118 -16.11 29.95 -5.53
C TYR A 118 -14.75 30.32 -6.11
N GLU A 119 -14.17 29.45 -6.94
CA GLU A 119 -12.86 29.67 -7.53
C GLU A 119 -12.72 29.02 -8.92
N ASP A 120 -11.62 29.33 -9.57
CA ASP A 120 -11.25 28.75 -10.86
C ASP A 120 -10.59 27.37 -10.65
N PHE A 121 -11.06 26.35 -11.38
CA PHE A 121 -10.53 25.00 -11.26
C PHE A 121 -9.03 24.91 -11.56
N LYS A 122 -8.56 25.69 -12.53
CA LYS A 122 -7.13 25.75 -12.87
C LYS A 122 -6.29 26.22 -11.68
N SER A 123 -6.77 27.18 -10.91
CA SER A 123 -6.10 27.74 -9.72
C SER A 123 -6.04 26.70 -8.58
N ALA A 124 -7.14 25.97 -8.35
CA ALA A 124 -7.18 24.88 -7.41
C ALA A 124 -6.22 23.74 -7.79
N LEU A 125 -6.22 23.37 -9.07
CA LEU A 125 -5.32 22.34 -9.59
C LEU A 125 -3.84 22.73 -9.48
N LEU A 126 -3.52 24.01 -9.76
CA LEU A 126 -2.18 24.57 -9.56
C LEU A 126 -1.75 24.48 -8.09
N THR A 127 -2.67 24.76 -7.17
CA THR A 127 -2.40 24.62 -5.72
C THR A 127 -2.06 23.18 -5.35
N ILE A 128 -2.80 22.20 -5.87
CA ILE A 128 -2.57 20.77 -5.65
C ILE A 128 -1.21 20.35 -6.24
N VAL A 129 -0.91 20.74 -7.46
CA VAL A 129 0.37 20.41 -8.13
C VAL A 129 1.55 21.00 -7.37
N ASN A 130 1.47 22.27 -6.98
CA ASN A 130 2.51 22.92 -6.19
C ASN A 130 2.75 22.21 -4.84
N PHE A 131 1.69 21.75 -4.20
CA PHE A 131 1.80 20.94 -3.00
C PHE A 131 2.55 19.62 -3.28
N LEU A 132 2.18 18.89 -4.32
CA LEU A 132 2.82 17.63 -4.72
C LEU A 132 4.28 17.83 -5.14
N GLN A 133 4.63 18.93 -5.79
CA GLN A 133 6.02 19.25 -6.16
C GLN A 133 6.91 19.49 -4.94
N LYS A 134 6.35 20.13 -3.90
CA LYS A 134 7.05 20.35 -2.62
C LYS A 134 7.11 19.09 -1.75
N ASN A 135 6.07 18.27 -1.79
CA ASN A 135 5.88 17.09 -0.93
C ASN A 135 5.99 15.81 -1.75
N ARG A 136 7.21 15.42 -2.10
CA ARG A 136 7.49 14.36 -3.08
C ARG A 136 7.02 12.96 -2.67
N GLN A 137 6.76 12.72 -1.39
CA GLN A 137 6.26 11.44 -0.87
C GLN A 137 4.73 11.41 -0.79
N GLU A 138 4.03 12.48 -1.17
CA GLU A 138 2.58 12.54 -1.03
C GLU A 138 1.86 12.15 -2.31
N VAL A 139 0.70 11.51 -2.12
CA VAL A 139 -0.29 11.20 -3.17
C VAL A 139 -1.56 11.98 -2.84
N VAL A 140 -2.15 12.63 -3.82
CA VAL A 140 -3.40 13.37 -3.67
C VAL A 140 -4.43 12.83 -4.65
N THR A 141 -5.65 12.62 -4.14
CA THR A 141 -6.80 12.19 -4.93
C THR A 141 -7.78 13.33 -5.07
N VAL A 142 -8.36 13.47 -6.25
CA VAL A 142 -9.43 14.43 -6.54
C VAL A 142 -10.64 13.66 -7.07
N PHE A 143 -11.79 13.91 -6.49
CA PHE A 143 -13.08 13.46 -6.99
C PHE A 143 -13.79 14.65 -7.62
N LEU A 144 -14.18 14.51 -8.87
CA LEU A 144 -14.92 15.53 -9.61
C LEU A 144 -16.38 15.10 -9.76
N GLU A 145 -17.28 15.88 -9.17
CA GLU A 145 -18.67 15.90 -9.60
C GLU A 145 -18.71 16.81 -10.82
N ASN A 146 -18.75 16.21 -12.01
CA ASN A 146 -18.46 16.94 -13.24
C ASN A 146 -19.69 17.35 -14.02
N TYR A 147 -19.94 18.64 -14.07
CA TYR A 147 -20.96 19.31 -14.89
C TYR A 147 -20.34 20.14 -16.02
N ALA A 148 -19.03 20.16 -16.14
CA ALA A 148 -18.34 20.84 -17.23
C ALA A 148 -18.26 19.95 -18.46
N ASP A 149 -18.10 20.56 -19.64
CA ASP A 149 -17.75 19.86 -20.86
C ASP A 149 -16.46 19.08 -20.69
N GLN A 150 -16.43 17.84 -21.21
CA GLN A 150 -15.31 16.93 -20.98
C GLN A 150 -14.03 17.37 -21.68
N ASP A 151 -14.15 17.92 -22.88
CA ASP A 151 -13.00 18.42 -23.64
C ASP A 151 -12.42 19.66 -22.95
N ALA A 152 -13.26 20.56 -22.45
CA ALA A 152 -12.85 21.73 -21.67
C ALA A 152 -12.15 21.33 -20.37
N LEU A 153 -12.69 20.31 -19.66
CA LEU A 153 -12.07 19.74 -18.46
C LEU A 153 -10.70 19.14 -18.78
N GLY A 154 -10.63 18.24 -19.76
CA GLY A 154 -9.40 17.57 -20.18
C GLY A 154 -8.33 18.55 -20.65
N LYS A 155 -8.74 19.56 -21.43
CA LYS A 155 -7.85 20.63 -21.89
C LYS A 155 -7.31 21.45 -20.71
N THR A 156 -8.16 21.84 -19.76
CA THR A 156 -7.74 22.61 -18.58
C THR A 156 -6.68 21.84 -17.78
N ILE A 157 -6.87 20.54 -17.58
CA ILE A 157 -5.91 19.70 -16.86
C ILE A 157 -4.61 19.57 -17.66
N THR A 158 -4.67 19.26 -18.96
CA THR A 158 -3.49 19.09 -19.80
C THR A 158 -2.65 20.35 -19.88
N ASP A 159 -3.29 21.49 -20.15
CA ASP A 159 -2.61 22.79 -20.25
C ASP A 159 -1.92 23.17 -18.93
N MET A 160 -2.59 22.94 -17.80
CA MET A 160 -2.02 23.26 -16.50
C MET A 160 -0.86 22.33 -16.13
N LEU A 161 -1.00 21.04 -16.34
CA LEU A 161 0.08 20.08 -16.08
C LEU A 161 1.28 20.35 -16.99
N GLY A 162 1.07 20.66 -18.27
CA GLY A 162 2.11 21.04 -19.21
C GLY A 162 2.82 22.34 -18.81
N ALA A 163 2.07 23.36 -18.42
CA ALA A 163 2.64 24.63 -17.97
C ALA A 163 3.48 24.53 -16.69
N THR A 164 3.28 23.49 -15.89
CA THR A 164 3.99 23.26 -14.63
C THR A 164 5.04 22.15 -14.70
N GLY A 165 5.19 21.48 -15.85
CA GLY A 165 6.06 20.32 -16.02
C GLY A 165 5.62 19.12 -15.16
N ALA A 166 4.33 19.02 -14.90
CA ALA A 166 3.74 18.03 -14.00
C ALA A 166 2.96 16.91 -14.72
N GLU A 167 3.14 16.76 -16.03
CA GLU A 167 2.37 15.80 -16.87
C GLU A 167 2.44 14.37 -16.35
N LYS A 168 3.60 13.97 -15.82
CA LYS A 168 3.81 12.64 -15.26
C LYS A 168 3.10 12.41 -13.93
N MET A 169 2.60 13.47 -13.27
CA MET A 169 1.92 13.32 -11.98
C MET A 169 0.54 12.69 -12.10
N LEU A 170 -0.15 12.92 -13.22
CA LEU A 170 -1.47 12.35 -13.42
C LEU A 170 -1.39 10.84 -13.55
N PHE A 171 -2.12 10.15 -12.67
CA PHE A 171 -2.11 8.70 -12.59
C PHE A 171 -2.60 8.06 -13.90
N ASN A 172 -1.85 7.08 -14.37
CA ASN A 172 -2.17 6.30 -15.56
C ASN A 172 -2.53 4.87 -15.18
N GLN A 173 -3.81 4.56 -15.18
CA GLN A 173 -4.31 3.22 -14.83
C GLN A 173 -3.76 2.11 -15.75
N ASN A 174 -3.51 2.42 -17.01
CA ASN A 174 -3.02 1.44 -17.99
C ASN A 174 -1.56 1.07 -17.74
N LYS A 175 -0.74 2.01 -17.23
CA LYS A 175 0.65 1.75 -16.84
C LYS A 175 0.75 0.63 -15.81
N TYR A 176 -0.18 0.58 -14.86
CA TYR A 176 -0.21 -0.44 -13.82
C TYR A 176 -1.14 -1.61 -14.16
N GLY A 177 -1.96 -1.46 -15.19
CA GLY A 177 -2.92 -2.48 -15.58
C GLY A 177 -3.88 -2.84 -14.46
N ILE A 178 -4.44 -1.84 -13.76
CA ILE A 178 -5.19 -2.04 -12.51
C ILE A 178 -6.37 -3.01 -12.64
N TYR A 179 -6.99 -3.12 -13.80
CA TYR A 179 -8.07 -4.07 -14.05
C TYR A 179 -7.63 -5.53 -13.99
N TYR A 180 -6.34 -5.80 -14.22
CA TYR A 180 -5.77 -7.15 -14.25
C TYR A 180 -4.86 -7.43 -13.05
N ASN A 181 -4.25 -6.39 -12.47
CA ASN A 181 -3.21 -6.51 -11.44
C ASN A 181 -3.62 -5.92 -10.08
N ASN A 182 -4.83 -5.29 -9.99
CA ASN A 182 -5.23 -4.48 -8.85
C ASN A 182 -4.40 -3.18 -8.72
N TRP A 183 -4.61 -2.42 -7.65
CA TRP A 183 -3.94 -1.14 -7.41
C TRP A 183 -2.43 -1.29 -7.16
N PRO A 184 -1.61 -0.34 -7.61
CA PRO A 184 -0.16 -0.37 -7.39
C PRO A 184 0.20 -0.11 -5.92
N LEU A 185 1.44 -0.44 -5.57
CA LEU A 185 2.03 0.01 -4.32
C LEU A 185 2.20 1.54 -4.33
N LEU A 186 1.89 2.17 -3.21
CA LEU A 186 2.02 3.63 -3.09
C LEU A 186 3.46 4.10 -3.30
N ARG A 187 4.46 3.33 -2.84
CA ARG A 187 5.86 3.64 -3.11
C ARG A 187 6.21 3.64 -4.60
N ASP A 188 5.58 2.75 -5.39
CA ASP A 188 5.80 2.69 -6.83
C ASP A 188 5.14 3.90 -7.52
N MET A 189 3.95 4.30 -7.06
CA MET A 189 3.31 5.54 -7.52
C MET A 189 4.18 6.78 -7.23
N VAL A 190 4.80 6.82 -6.06
CA VAL A 190 5.73 7.90 -5.66
C VAL A 190 6.98 7.88 -6.54
N ALA A 191 7.62 6.72 -6.71
CA ALA A 191 8.84 6.55 -7.51
C ALA A 191 8.59 6.93 -8.99
N ASP A 192 7.45 6.56 -9.51
CA ASP A 192 7.02 6.84 -10.90
C ASP A 192 6.47 8.26 -11.10
N ASN A 193 6.36 9.05 -10.02
CA ASN A 193 5.70 10.34 -9.98
C ASN A 193 4.24 10.32 -10.43
N GLN A 194 3.51 9.22 -10.22
CA GLN A 194 2.10 9.01 -10.54
C GLN A 194 1.22 9.33 -9.31
N ARG A 195 1.26 10.58 -8.84
CA ARG A 195 0.85 11.00 -7.50
C ARG A 195 -0.41 11.86 -7.45
N LEU A 196 -0.97 12.22 -8.59
CA LEU A 196 -2.25 12.91 -8.73
C LEU A 196 -3.25 11.93 -9.33
N VAL A 197 -4.19 11.46 -8.51
CA VAL A 197 -5.26 10.55 -8.92
C VAL A 197 -6.53 11.35 -9.07
N ILE A 198 -7.20 11.28 -10.23
CA ILE A 198 -8.43 12.02 -10.48
C ILE A 198 -9.55 11.07 -10.89
N PHE A 199 -10.65 11.10 -10.14
CA PHE A 199 -11.90 10.45 -10.49
C PHE A 199 -12.92 11.49 -10.97
N LYS A 200 -13.81 11.09 -11.88
CA LYS A 200 -14.98 11.87 -12.28
C LYS A 200 -16.22 10.98 -12.28
N ASP A 201 -17.37 11.52 -11.95
CA ASP A 201 -18.63 10.77 -11.81
C ASP A 201 -19.42 10.62 -13.10
N SER A 202 -19.08 11.39 -14.13
CA SER A 202 -19.73 11.37 -15.45
C SER A 202 -18.98 10.48 -16.43
N ASP A 203 -19.68 9.88 -17.39
CA ASP A 203 -19.17 9.04 -18.50
C ASP A 203 -17.92 8.20 -18.17
N GLY A 204 -17.58 7.19 -18.89
CA GLY A 204 -16.44 6.28 -18.62
C GLY A 204 -15.08 6.94 -18.32
N ASP A 205 -14.04 6.16 -18.28
CA ASP A 205 -12.66 6.64 -18.14
C ASP A 205 -12.26 7.51 -19.32
N MET A 206 -11.48 8.55 -19.05
CA MET A 206 -11.04 9.52 -20.05
C MET A 206 -9.52 9.65 -20.05
N ALA A 207 -8.88 9.42 -21.17
CA ALA A 207 -7.45 9.70 -21.34
C ALA A 207 -7.20 11.22 -21.37
N VAL A 208 -6.27 11.70 -20.57
CA VAL A 208 -5.87 13.11 -20.50
C VAL A 208 -4.35 13.22 -20.45
N GLY A 209 -3.75 13.75 -21.48
CA GLY A 209 -2.30 13.79 -21.59
C GLY A 209 -1.68 12.39 -21.47
N SER A 210 -0.79 12.19 -20.49
CA SER A 210 -0.17 10.89 -20.20
C SER A 210 -0.91 10.07 -19.15
N GLY A 211 -2.02 10.56 -18.60
CA GLY A 211 -2.76 9.92 -17.50
C GLY A 211 -4.21 9.62 -17.84
N THR A 212 -4.99 9.34 -16.80
CA THR A 212 -6.41 8.97 -16.93
C THR A 212 -7.24 9.67 -15.87
N LEU A 213 -8.36 10.26 -16.27
CA LEU A 213 -9.48 10.55 -15.37
C LEU A 213 -10.34 9.30 -15.28
N MET A 214 -10.39 8.70 -14.12
CA MET A 214 -11.09 7.44 -13.91
C MET A 214 -12.55 7.68 -13.54
N ASN A 215 -13.45 6.84 -14.04
CA ASN A 215 -14.86 6.94 -13.65
C ASN A 215 -15.05 6.47 -12.20
N THR A 216 -15.67 7.28 -11.37
CA THR A 216 -15.90 6.99 -9.94
C THR A 216 -16.64 5.67 -9.77
N TRP A 217 -17.71 5.43 -10.52
CA TRP A 217 -18.60 4.28 -10.32
C TRP A 217 -18.04 2.95 -10.83
N THR A 218 -17.00 2.99 -11.64
CA THR A 218 -16.27 1.79 -12.08
C THR A 218 -15.07 1.45 -11.20
N HIS A 219 -14.66 2.37 -10.32
CA HIS A 219 -13.46 2.19 -9.50
C HIS A 219 -13.73 2.22 -8.00
N THR A 220 -14.90 2.75 -7.58
CA THR A 220 -15.21 2.93 -6.17
C THR A 220 -16.56 2.33 -5.78
N VAL A 221 -16.74 2.12 -4.50
CA VAL A 221 -18.04 1.95 -3.84
C VAL A 221 -18.19 3.06 -2.81
N GLU A 222 -19.44 3.50 -2.60
CA GLU A 222 -19.73 4.68 -1.80
C GLU A 222 -21.00 4.49 -0.98
N ASN A 223 -20.99 4.90 0.30
CA ASN A 223 -22.18 4.94 1.13
C ASN A 223 -22.95 6.25 0.97
N LYS A 224 -24.21 6.23 1.37
CA LYS A 224 -25.06 7.44 1.44
C LYS A 224 -24.48 8.44 2.44
N TYR A 225 -24.51 9.72 2.07
CA TYR A 225 -24.33 10.84 2.99
C TYR A 225 -25.65 11.18 3.69
N GLY A 226 -25.60 12.03 4.73
CA GLY A 226 -26.79 12.52 5.40
C GLY A 226 -27.41 13.72 4.69
N TYR A 227 -28.62 14.07 5.10
CA TYR A 227 -29.34 15.25 4.65
C TYR A 227 -29.80 16.10 5.84
N GLY A 228 -29.88 17.40 5.63
CA GLY A 228 -30.43 18.35 6.60
C GLY A 228 -29.51 18.64 7.79
N MET A 229 -30.02 19.49 8.67
CA MET A 229 -29.38 19.92 9.93
C MET A 229 -29.44 18.86 11.03
N GLY A 230 -29.44 17.59 10.65
CA GLY A 230 -29.65 16.48 11.59
C GLY A 230 -28.37 15.94 12.21
N ASN A 231 -28.55 14.88 13.00
CA ASN A 231 -27.45 14.12 13.58
C ASN A 231 -26.53 13.55 12.49
N ALA A 232 -25.30 13.22 12.89
CA ALA A 232 -24.35 12.52 12.02
C ALA A 232 -25.00 11.27 11.40
N PRO A 233 -24.72 10.97 10.12
CA PRO A 233 -25.15 9.73 9.51
C PRO A 233 -24.67 8.52 10.33
N THR A 234 -25.54 7.57 10.63
CA THR A 234 -25.23 6.41 11.50
C THR A 234 -25.22 5.08 10.75
N GLY A 235 -25.98 4.96 9.68
CA GLY A 235 -26.06 3.75 8.84
C GLY A 235 -24.92 3.67 7.83
N CYS A 236 -24.78 2.56 7.12
CA CYS A 236 -23.80 2.37 6.06
C CYS A 236 -24.42 1.70 4.82
N ASP A 237 -25.52 2.26 4.33
CA ASP A 237 -26.15 1.80 3.10
C ASP A 237 -25.38 2.33 1.88
N ALA A 238 -25.30 1.52 0.82
CA ALA A 238 -24.72 1.96 -0.43
C ALA A 238 -25.54 3.11 -1.06
N ARG A 239 -24.85 4.09 -1.67
CA ARG A 239 -25.47 5.13 -2.50
C ARG A 239 -26.08 4.52 -3.76
N GLY A 240 -27.13 5.12 -4.32
CA GLY A 240 -27.91 4.52 -5.41
C GLY A 240 -27.11 4.18 -6.67
N GLN A 241 -26.07 4.95 -7.00
CA GLN A 241 -25.19 4.69 -8.14
C GLN A 241 -24.06 3.69 -7.81
N SER A 242 -23.80 3.46 -6.53
CA SER A 242 -22.72 2.59 -6.07
C SER A 242 -23.08 1.11 -6.21
N LYS A 243 -22.10 0.28 -6.46
CA LYS A 243 -22.20 -1.15 -6.18
C LYS A 243 -22.33 -1.38 -4.67
N PRO A 244 -22.77 -2.56 -4.21
CA PRO A 244 -22.78 -2.92 -2.80
C PRO A 244 -21.38 -2.69 -2.16
N LEU A 245 -21.35 -2.20 -0.93
CA LEU A 245 -20.10 -1.81 -0.26
C LEU A 245 -19.17 -3.00 -0.03
N ASP A 246 -19.71 -4.20 0.12
CA ASP A 246 -18.99 -5.45 0.27
C ASP A 246 -18.48 -6.05 -1.05
N THR A 247 -18.66 -5.35 -2.18
CA THR A 247 -18.09 -5.76 -3.46
C THR A 247 -16.58 -5.97 -3.34
N ARG A 248 -16.10 -7.17 -3.67
CA ARG A 248 -14.68 -7.56 -3.53
C ARG A 248 -13.84 -7.17 -4.71
N THR A 249 -14.39 -7.38 -5.89
CA THR A 249 -13.76 -7.03 -7.17
C THR A 249 -14.79 -6.38 -8.07
N MET A 250 -14.38 -5.39 -8.83
CA MET A 250 -15.26 -4.78 -9.83
C MET A 250 -15.55 -5.77 -10.95
N PRO A 251 -16.79 -5.82 -11.47
CA PRO A 251 -17.17 -6.77 -12.51
C PRO A 251 -16.25 -6.75 -13.72
N GLY A 252 -15.80 -7.92 -14.16
CA GLY A 252 -14.90 -8.08 -15.30
C GLY A 252 -13.44 -7.73 -15.03
N THR A 253 -13.06 -7.47 -13.79
CA THR A 253 -11.70 -7.08 -13.39
C THR A 253 -11.18 -7.91 -12.23
N LYS A 254 -9.90 -7.71 -11.86
CA LYS A 254 -9.32 -8.17 -10.59
C LYS A 254 -9.15 -7.02 -9.60
N MET A 255 -9.65 -5.85 -9.92
CA MET A 255 -9.47 -4.63 -9.15
C MET A 255 -10.39 -4.62 -7.92
N THR A 256 -9.83 -4.40 -6.75
CA THR A 256 -10.58 -4.11 -5.52
C THR A 256 -11.14 -2.69 -5.63
N PRO A 257 -12.46 -2.48 -5.49
CA PRO A 257 -13.01 -1.13 -5.49
C PRO A 257 -12.54 -0.35 -4.26
N LEU A 258 -12.21 0.92 -4.46
CA LEU A 258 -11.94 1.83 -3.35
C LEU A 258 -13.23 2.15 -2.61
N PHE A 259 -13.18 2.30 -1.31
CA PHE A 259 -14.36 2.62 -0.52
C PHE A 259 -14.34 4.07 -0.06
N THR A 260 -15.31 4.87 -0.54
CA THR A 260 -15.57 6.23 -0.08
C THR A 260 -16.65 6.22 0.99
N MET A 261 -16.28 6.64 2.21
CA MET A 261 -17.22 6.77 3.33
C MET A 261 -17.57 8.23 3.57
N ASN A 262 -18.81 8.57 3.26
CA ASN A 262 -19.36 9.91 3.49
C ASN A 262 -19.82 10.08 4.94
N GLN A 263 -19.22 11.00 5.67
CA GLN A 263 -19.51 11.36 7.05
C GLN A 263 -19.94 12.83 7.15
N PHE A 264 -20.74 13.28 6.24
CA PHE A 264 -21.25 14.64 6.20
C PHE A 264 -22.73 14.66 5.85
N ASN A 265 -23.41 15.78 6.11
CA ASN A 265 -24.73 16.09 5.59
C ASN A 265 -24.61 17.05 4.42
N SER A 266 -25.38 16.84 3.38
CA SER A 266 -25.27 17.52 2.09
C SER A 266 -26.13 18.77 1.99
N ASP A 267 -26.61 19.36 3.05
CA ASP A 267 -27.46 20.55 2.92
C ASP A 267 -26.70 21.84 3.21
N ALA A 268 -27.24 22.90 2.64
CA ALA A 268 -26.81 24.28 2.81
C ALA A 268 -26.76 24.76 4.28
N GLY A 269 -27.05 23.90 5.20
CA GLY A 269 -27.13 24.17 6.62
C GLY A 269 -26.26 23.32 7.50
N ASN A 270 -25.12 22.76 7.04
CA ASN A 270 -24.23 22.03 7.94
C ASN A 270 -23.24 23.01 8.61
N PRO A 271 -23.64 23.70 9.70
CA PRO A 271 -22.75 24.61 10.39
C PRO A 271 -21.52 23.91 10.93
N GLN A 272 -20.45 24.64 11.15
CA GLN A 272 -19.18 24.13 11.65
C GLN A 272 -19.30 23.36 12.97
N ASP A 273 -20.21 23.79 13.87
CA ASP A 273 -20.50 23.11 15.15
C ASP A 273 -21.20 21.76 14.97
N LEU A 274 -22.10 21.63 13.97
CA LEU A 274 -22.67 20.31 13.63
C LEU A 274 -21.59 19.37 13.07
N ALA A 275 -20.72 19.87 12.21
CA ALA A 275 -19.61 19.08 11.69
C ALA A 275 -18.66 18.62 12.80
N ALA A 276 -18.45 19.43 13.84
CA ALA A 276 -17.69 19.01 15.00
C ALA A 276 -18.28 17.75 15.67
N GLY A 277 -19.60 17.69 15.83
CA GLY A 277 -20.29 16.51 16.35
C GLY A 277 -20.19 15.29 15.42
N HIS A 278 -20.10 15.51 14.09
CA HIS A 278 -19.91 14.43 13.10
C HIS A 278 -18.50 13.87 13.12
N ASN A 279 -17.49 14.68 13.40
CA ASN A 279 -16.07 14.38 13.19
C ASN A 279 -15.37 13.78 14.42
N GLY A 280 -16.04 13.75 15.59
CA GLY A 280 -15.50 13.20 16.82
C GLY A 280 -15.77 11.70 16.98
N LYS A 281 -16.33 11.31 18.13
CA LYS A 281 -16.70 9.91 18.41
C LYS A 281 -17.69 9.32 17.41
N ALA A 282 -18.56 10.15 16.83
CA ALA A 282 -19.52 9.71 15.80
C ALA A 282 -18.79 9.17 14.55
N LEU A 283 -17.71 9.83 14.14
CA LEU A 283 -16.88 9.36 13.01
C LEU A 283 -16.28 7.99 13.31
N THR A 284 -15.65 7.81 14.45
CA THR A 284 -15.05 6.52 14.84
C THR A 284 -16.09 5.40 14.83
N LYS A 285 -17.24 5.63 15.46
CA LYS A 285 -18.34 4.66 15.49
C LYS A 285 -18.86 4.33 14.09
N ARG A 286 -18.98 5.34 13.23
CA ARG A 286 -19.43 5.14 11.85
C ARG A 286 -18.44 4.32 11.02
N ILE A 287 -17.14 4.59 11.19
CA ILE A 287 -16.09 3.79 10.53
C ILE A 287 -16.21 2.31 10.92
N GLU A 288 -16.42 2.00 12.21
CA GLU A 288 -16.63 0.62 12.67
C GLU A 288 -17.86 -0.01 12.03
N THR A 289 -18.99 0.71 12.01
CA THR A 289 -20.23 0.25 11.37
C THR A 289 -20.03 -0.02 9.89
N CYS A 290 -19.45 0.93 9.16
CA CYS A 290 -19.22 0.82 7.72
C CYS A 290 -18.19 -0.26 7.38
N ARG A 291 -17.19 -0.42 8.22
CA ARG A 291 -16.20 -1.49 8.12
C ARG A 291 -16.83 -2.88 8.29
N GLY A 292 -17.79 -3.01 9.22
CA GLY A 292 -18.58 -4.24 9.38
C GLY A 292 -19.39 -4.59 8.13
N VAL A 293 -19.99 -3.60 7.48
CA VAL A 293 -20.78 -3.78 6.23
C VAL A 293 -19.86 -4.06 5.03
N ALA A 294 -18.83 -3.23 4.83
CA ALA A 294 -17.95 -3.32 3.68
C ALA A 294 -16.90 -4.44 3.79
N GLY A 295 -16.66 -4.97 5.01
CA GLY A 295 -15.61 -5.93 5.29
C GLY A 295 -14.18 -5.40 5.11
N ARG A 296 -14.02 -4.06 5.03
CA ARG A 296 -12.75 -3.35 4.92
C ARG A 296 -12.87 -1.93 5.43
N ALA A 297 -11.73 -1.30 5.77
CA ALA A 297 -11.72 0.12 6.12
C ALA A 297 -12.04 0.99 4.90
N PRO A 298 -12.61 2.19 5.12
CA PRO A 298 -12.76 3.16 4.05
C PRO A 298 -11.38 3.66 3.59
N ASN A 299 -11.22 3.77 2.26
CA ASN A 299 -10.07 4.44 1.67
C ASN A 299 -10.20 5.96 1.77
N PHE A 300 -11.41 6.47 1.60
CA PHE A 300 -11.68 7.90 1.65
C PHE A 300 -12.72 8.19 2.74
N VAL A 301 -12.31 8.95 3.74
CA VAL A 301 -13.18 9.37 4.84
C VAL A 301 -13.57 10.82 4.58
N ALA A 302 -14.74 11.01 3.95
CA ALA A 302 -15.21 12.32 3.48
C ALA A 302 -15.99 13.05 4.57
N VAL A 303 -15.53 14.26 4.90
CA VAL A 303 -16.06 15.08 5.98
C VAL A 303 -16.23 16.54 5.56
N ASN A 304 -17.11 17.25 6.26
CA ASN A 304 -17.11 18.70 6.31
C ASN A 304 -16.23 19.18 7.46
N PHE A 305 -15.63 20.37 7.34
CA PHE A 305 -14.81 21.02 8.37
C PHE A 305 -13.83 20.07 9.06
N PHE A 306 -12.91 19.51 8.30
CA PHE A 306 -12.02 18.39 8.68
C PHE A 306 -11.21 18.60 9.95
N GLN A 307 -11.00 19.84 10.37
CA GLN A 307 -10.26 20.19 11.59
C GLN A 307 -11.15 20.24 12.83
N GLU A 308 -12.48 20.29 12.67
CA GLU A 308 -13.41 20.40 13.78
C GLU A 308 -13.74 19.05 14.39
N SER A 309 -13.92 19.03 15.71
CA SER A 309 -14.37 17.87 16.48
C SER A 309 -14.93 18.27 17.84
N ASP A 310 -15.94 17.58 18.30
CA ASP A 310 -16.49 17.69 19.65
C ASP A 310 -15.69 16.90 20.70
N THR A 311 -14.66 16.19 20.28
CA THR A 311 -13.89 15.29 21.16
C THR A 311 -12.41 15.65 21.11
N ALA A 312 -11.84 16.08 22.23
CA ALA A 312 -10.44 16.45 22.33
C ALA A 312 -9.50 15.31 21.85
N GLY A 313 -8.58 15.65 20.96
CA GLY A 313 -7.60 14.70 20.40
C GLY A 313 -8.17 13.73 19.36
N VAL A 314 -9.47 13.77 19.07
CA VAL A 314 -10.13 12.91 18.07
C VAL A 314 -10.71 13.81 16.96
N ASN A 315 -10.09 13.82 15.80
CA ASN A 315 -10.57 14.50 14.60
C ASN A 315 -10.30 13.62 13.37
N PRO A 316 -10.84 13.94 12.21
CA PRO A 316 -10.64 13.13 11.00
C PRO A 316 -9.19 12.79 10.70
N VAL A 317 -8.24 13.73 10.92
CA VAL A 317 -6.82 13.50 10.67
C VAL A 317 -6.25 12.46 11.64
N SER A 318 -6.52 12.60 12.94
CA SER A 318 -6.04 11.63 13.95
C SER A 318 -6.70 10.26 13.79
N VAL A 319 -8.00 10.21 13.45
CA VAL A 319 -8.74 8.97 13.22
C VAL A 319 -8.19 8.23 12.01
N VAL A 320 -8.01 8.91 10.87
CA VAL A 320 -7.44 8.30 9.66
C VAL A 320 -5.97 7.91 9.87
N ALA A 321 -5.19 8.72 10.60
CA ALA A 321 -3.84 8.34 10.99
C ALA A 321 -3.85 7.06 11.86
N GLY A 322 -4.83 6.90 12.74
CA GLY A 322 -5.09 5.66 13.47
C GLY A 322 -5.35 4.50 12.54
N LEU A 323 -6.28 4.64 11.58
CA LEU A 323 -6.56 3.59 10.58
C LEU A 323 -5.29 3.14 9.83
N ASN A 324 -4.40 4.05 9.52
CA ASN A 324 -3.15 3.75 8.83
C ASN A 324 -2.04 3.23 9.76
N LYS A 325 -2.08 3.55 11.05
CA LYS A 325 -1.15 3.03 12.07
C LYS A 325 -1.60 1.66 12.57
N ASP A 326 -2.87 1.59 12.92
CA ASP A 326 -3.52 0.36 13.37
C ASP A 326 -3.95 -0.47 12.14
N ALA A 327 -3.28 -0.21 11.02
CA ALA A 327 -3.48 -1.00 9.85
C ALA A 327 -3.66 -2.43 10.33
N TYR A 328 -4.86 -2.70 10.66
CA TYR A 328 -5.43 -3.98 11.02
C TYR A 328 -4.48 -4.92 11.80
N VAL A 329 -4.49 -4.83 13.12
CA VAL A 329 -4.42 -6.08 13.89
C VAL A 329 -5.66 -6.85 13.45
N TYR A 330 -5.57 -7.57 12.34
CA TYR A 330 -6.58 -8.57 12.01
C TYR A 330 -6.73 -9.46 13.24
N PRO A 331 -7.95 -9.83 13.65
CA PRO A 331 -8.07 -10.98 14.51
C PRO A 331 -7.20 -12.09 13.89
N PRO A 332 -6.57 -12.93 14.68
CA PRO A 332 -5.65 -13.94 14.17
C PRO A 332 -6.23 -14.62 12.95
N ASP A 333 -5.66 -14.33 11.78
CA ASP A 333 -6.17 -14.79 10.49
C ASP A 333 -5.31 -15.98 10.03
N PRO A 334 -5.90 -17.15 9.86
CA PRO A 334 -5.15 -18.34 9.45
C PRO A 334 -4.48 -18.19 8.07
N ALA A 335 -4.92 -17.24 7.25
CA ALA A 335 -4.33 -16.98 5.93
C ALA A 335 -3.22 -15.93 5.93
N VAL A 336 -3.00 -15.21 7.04
CA VAL A 336 -1.94 -14.21 7.15
C VAL A 336 -0.66 -14.81 7.72
N TRP A 337 0.43 -14.61 6.99
CA TRP A 337 1.74 -15.11 7.33
C TRP A 337 2.74 -13.97 7.52
N LEU A 338 3.44 -13.98 8.63
CA LEU A 338 4.59 -13.11 8.89
C LEU A 338 5.83 -13.76 8.29
N VAL A 339 6.59 -13.00 7.50
CA VAL A 339 7.83 -13.49 6.91
C VAL A 339 9.00 -12.85 7.62
N ASN A 340 9.68 -13.64 8.45
CA ASN A 340 10.88 -13.23 9.15
C ASN A 340 12.10 -14.01 8.58
N GLY A 341 12.86 -13.34 7.72
CA GLY A 341 13.94 -13.98 6.98
C GLY A 341 13.41 -15.14 6.12
N LYS A 342 13.79 -16.37 6.47
CA LYS A 342 13.34 -17.60 5.78
C LYS A 342 12.22 -18.33 6.51
N GLN A 343 11.66 -17.76 7.56
CA GLN A 343 10.62 -18.41 8.37
C GLN A 343 9.27 -17.76 8.12
N TYR A 344 8.27 -18.55 7.82
CA TYR A 344 6.89 -18.13 7.56
C TYR A 344 6.04 -18.52 8.77
N ARG A 345 5.69 -17.53 9.59
CA ARG A 345 4.92 -17.68 10.82
C ARG A 345 3.47 -17.28 10.59
N SER A 346 2.53 -18.15 10.93
CA SER A 346 1.11 -17.80 10.90
C SER A 346 0.76 -16.80 12.01
N THR A 347 -0.12 -15.86 11.71
CA THR A 347 -0.72 -14.98 12.71
C THR A 347 -1.77 -15.70 13.54
N TYR A 348 -2.26 -16.85 13.06
CA TYR A 348 -3.24 -17.69 13.74
C TYR A 348 -2.52 -18.78 14.57
N GLY A 349 -2.84 -18.82 15.86
CA GLY A 349 -2.18 -19.73 16.80
C GLY A 349 -0.82 -19.22 17.30
N SER A 350 -0.50 -19.48 18.57
CA SER A 350 0.75 -18.98 19.13
C SER A 350 1.97 -19.69 18.56
N ASN A 351 2.88 -18.92 18.00
CA ASN A 351 4.21 -19.35 17.56
C ASN A 351 4.21 -20.56 16.58
N ARG A 352 3.40 -20.50 15.50
CA ARG A 352 3.30 -21.57 14.49
C ARG A 352 3.93 -21.14 13.16
N CYS A 353 4.88 -21.96 12.70
CA CYS A 353 5.60 -21.76 11.45
C CYS A 353 5.32 -22.87 10.44
N MET A 354 5.31 -22.49 9.16
CA MET A 354 5.22 -23.40 8.04
C MET A 354 6.50 -24.23 7.94
N VAL A 355 6.36 -25.55 7.85
CA VAL A 355 7.49 -26.46 7.73
C VAL A 355 7.27 -27.55 6.67
N ARG A 356 8.37 -28.05 6.12
CA ARG A 356 8.32 -29.33 5.40
C ARG A 356 8.02 -30.43 6.42
N GLY A 357 6.89 -31.09 6.23
CA GLY A 357 6.49 -32.25 7.02
C GLY A 357 7.04 -33.54 6.44
N ASP A 358 6.33 -34.63 6.69
CA ASP A 358 6.75 -35.98 6.33
C ASP A 358 6.83 -36.13 4.80
N GLU A 359 7.87 -36.86 4.36
CA GLU A 359 8.10 -37.23 2.98
C GLU A 359 7.17 -38.35 2.54
N PHE A 360 6.75 -38.32 1.28
CA PHE A 360 5.99 -39.43 0.72
C PHE A 360 6.85 -40.70 0.59
N PRO A 361 6.25 -41.90 0.69
CA PRO A 361 7.02 -43.14 0.68
C PRO A 361 7.88 -43.37 -0.56
N ASP A 362 7.51 -42.72 -1.68
CA ASP A 362 8.23 -42.80 -2.96
C ASP A 362 9.33 -41.74 -3.11
N GLY A 363 9.53 -40.90 -2.12
CA GLY A 363 10.53 -39.83 -2.15
C GLY A 363 10.22 -38.66 -3.11
N SER A 364 9.05 -38.65 -3.71
CA SER A 364 8.69 -37.63 -4.74
C SER A 364 8.44 -36.24 -4.18
N GLY A 365 8.15 -36.12 -2.90
CA GLY A 365 7.80 -34.87 -2.21
C GLY A 365 7.28 -35.18 -0.81
N GLY A 366 6.46 -34.29 -0.25
CA GLY A 366 5.88 -34.51 1.06
C GLY A 366 4.87 -33.45 1.49
N LEU A 367 4.32 -33.62 2.67
CA LEU A 367 3.29 -32.73 3.21
C LEU A 367 3.90 -31.41 3.72
N VAL A 368 3.18 -30.32 3.55
CA VAL A 368 3.45 -29.10 4.27
C VAL A 368 2.62 -29.05 5.54
N THR A 369 3.30 -28.86 6.66
CA THR A 369 2.70 -28.85 7.99
C THR A 369 3.10 -27.59 8.75
N GLN A 370 2.55 -27.38 9.93
CA GLN A 370 2.98 -26.36 10.86
C GLN A 370 3.59 -26.97 12.11
N ARG A 371 4.60 -26.31 12.67
CA ARG A 371 5.22 -26.65 13.95
C ARG A 371 5.54 -25.38 14.72
N ALA A 372 5.95 -25.52 15.96
CA ALA A 372 6.50 -24.37 16.71
C ALA A 372 7.64 -23.73 15.91
N CYS A 373 7.66 -22.41 15.85
CA CYS A 373 8.77 -21.65 15.24
C CYS A 373 10.06 -21.92 16.00
N ALA A 374 11.18 -21.89 15.30
CA ALA A 374 12.50 -22.15 15.89
C ALA A 374 13.35 -20.86 15.87
N ASP A 375 14.09 -20.61 16.95
CA ASP A 375 15.03 -19.48 17.03
C ASP A 375 16.21 -19.69 16.08
N SER A 376 16.71 -20.94 15.98
CA SER A 376 17.65 -21.37 14.96
C SER A 376 16.86 -22.09 13.86
N VAL A 377 16.74 -21.48 12.69
CA VAL A 377 15.81 -21.92 11.62
C VAL A 377 16.36 -23.14 10.87
N PRO A 378 15.92 -24.37 11.18
CA PRO A 378 16.35 -25.58 10.46
C PRO A 378 15.93 -25.53 8.99
N SER A 379 16.58 -26.31 8.12
CA SER A 379 16.25 -26.33 6.69
C SER A 379 14.78 -26.71 6.42
N SER A 380 14.16 -27.52 7.28
CA SER A 380 12.74 -27.86 7.20
C SER A 380 11.79 -26.67 7.43
N HIS A 381 12.22 -25.62 8.12
CA HIS A 381 11.47 -24.40 8.40
C HIS A 381 11.79 -23.26 7.41
N GLN A 382 12.75 -23.47 6.51
CA GLN A 382 13.19 -22.43 5.58
C GLN A 382 12.31 -22.42 4.34
N TRP A 383 11.79 -21.22 4.04
CA TRP A 383 11.02 -20.92 2.83
C TRP A 383 11.49 -19.59 2.27
N THR A 384 11.51 -19.46 0.95
CA THR A 384 11.96 -18.23 0.28
C THR A 384 11.12 -17.99 -0.96
N ALA A 385 10.55 -16.79 -1.07
CA ALA A 385 9.88 -16.37 -2.29
C ALA A 385 10.92 -16.01 -3.37
N THR A 386 10.87 -16.67 -4.52
CA THR A 386 11.76 -16.45 -5.67
C THR A 386 10.95 -16.33 -6.94
N LYS A 387 11.34 -15.43 -7.85
CA LYS A 387 10.67 -15.33 -9.16
C LYS A 387 11.14 -16.46 -10.06
N PRO A 388 10.22 -17.19 -10.72
CA PRO A 388 10.59 -18.14 -11.76
C PRO A 388 11.00 -17.41 -13.04
N ASP A 389 11.97 -17.92 -13.75
CA ASP A 389 12.53 -17.29 -14.97
C ASP A 389 11.53 -17.22 -16.13
N TYR A 390 10.51 -18.09 -16.12
CA TYR A 390 9.52 -18.21 -17.20
C TYR A 390 8.22 -17.42 -16.94
N ASP A 391 8.01 -16.87 -15.74
CA ASP A 391 6.79 -16.13 -15.41
C ASP A 391 7.04 -14.63 -15.38
N GLY A 392 6.75 -13.97 -16.50
CA GLY A 392 6.80 -12.51 -16.59
C GLY A 392 5.67 -11.76 -15.87
N LYS A 393 4.75 -12.48 -15.17
CA LYS A 393 3.53 -11.92 -14.59
C LYS A 393 3.65 -11.54 -13.10
N GLY A 394 4.83 -11.69 -12.51
CA GLY A 394 5.09 -11.27 -11.13
C GLY A 394 4.66 -12.27 -10.05
N HIS A 395 4.41 -13.53 -10.41
CA HIS A 395 4.22 -14.60 -9.45
C HIS A 395 5.55 -15.07 -8.84
N TYR A 396 5.46 -15.79 -7.74
CA TYR A 396 6.60 -16.34 -7.02
C TYR A 396 6.48 -17.85 -6.83
N TRP A 397 7.59 -18.52 -6.87
CA TRP A 397 7.76 -19.79 -6.18
C TRP A 397 8.03 -19.53 -4.70
N ILE A 398 7.43 -20.33 -3.84
CA ILE A 398 7.80 -20.38 -2.43
C ILE A 398 8.67 -21.62 -2.25
N LYS A 399 9.98 -21.42 -2.28
CA LYS A 399 10.96 -22.53 -2.22
C LYS A 399 11.30 -22.90 -0.78
N ALA A 400 11.22 -24.18 -0.49
CA ALA A 400 11.68 -24.76 0.76
C ALA A 400 13.22 -24.83 0.83
N GLY A 401 13.77 -25.02 2.02
CA GLY A 401 15.22 -25.10 2.24
C GLY A 401 15.95 -26.26 1.54
N ASN A 402 15.22 -27.26 1.02
CA ASN A 402 15.75 -28.32 0.15
C ASN A 402 15.62 -28.01 -1.35
N GLY A 403 15.14 -26.81 -1.71
CA GLY A 403 14.94 -26.40 -3.09
C GLY A 403 13.59 -26.77 -3.72
N SER A 404 12.74 -27.55 -3.04
CA SER A 404 11.39 -27.89 -3.51
C SER A 404 10.44 -26.70 -3.42
N CYS A 405 9.34 -26.72 -4.14
CA CYS A 405 8.35 -25.66 -4.18
C CYS A 405 7.07 -25.99 -3.40
N LEU A 406 6.48 -24.99 -2.76
CA LEU A 406 5.14 -25.05 -2.18
C LEU A 406 4.12 -25.28 -3.30
N THR A 407 3.36 -26.37 -3.19
CA THR A 407 2.54 -26.91 -4.28
C THR A 407 1.11 -27.17 -3.82
N VAL A 408 0.16 -26.70 -4.61
CA VAL A 408 -1.23 -27.17 -4.53
C VAL A 408 -1.30 -28.49 -5.27
N PRO A 409 -1.83 -29.59 -4.66
CA PRO A 409 -1.92 -30.88 -5.33
C PRO A 409 -2.64 -30.80 -6.67
N TYR A 410 -1.99 -31.31 -7.72
CA TYR A 410 -2.56 -31.36 -9.06
C TYR A 410 -3.47 -32.59 -9.20
N ASN A 411 -4.75 -32.38 -9.00
CA ASN A 411 -5.75 -33.46 -9.08
C ASN A 411 -6.30 -33.57 -10.52
N ASN A 412 -5.53 -34.15 -11.43
CA ASN A 412 -5.90 -34.35 -12.84
C ASN A 412 -6.47 -33.10 -13.52
N GLY A 413 -5.93 -31.92 -13.21
CA GLY A 413 -6.36 -30.64 -13.78
C GLY A 413 -7.58 -30.00 -13.13
N THR A 414 -8.18 -30.64 -12.14
CA THR A 414 -9.28 -30.07 -11.38
C THR A 414 -8.74 -29.31 -10.16
N PRO A 415 -9.04 -28.01 -9.99
CA PRO A 415 -8.65 -27.27 -8.81
C PRO A 415 -9.23 -27.91 -7.54
N PRO A 416 -8.39 -28.26 -6.57
CA PRO A 416 -8.87 -28.90 -5.35
C PRO A 416 -9.64 -27.93 -4.45
N GLY A 417 -10.53 -28.51 -3.62
CA GLY A 417 -11.42 -27.78 -2.71
C GLY A 417 -10.70 -27.08 -1.55
N ASP A 418 -11.50 -26.42 -0.71
CA ASP A 418 -11.06 -25.79 0.53
C ASP A 418 -10.58 -26.85 1.52
N GLY A 419 -9.60 -26.50 2.36
CA GLY A 419 -9.02 -27.41 3.33
C GLY A 419 -8.03 -28.44 2.73
N THR A 420 -7.80 -28.41 1.42
CA THR A 420 -6.81 -29.28 0.79
C THR A 420 -5.41 -28.99 1.33
N GLN A 421 -4.75 -30.02 1.89
CA GLN A 421 -3.40 -29.89 2.41
C GLN A 421 -2.40 -29.68 1.28
N LEU A 422 -1.45 -28.78 1.49
CA LEU A 422 -0.40 -28.46 0.53
C LEU A 422 0.79 -29.42 0.64
N PHE A 423 1.54 -29.48 -0.46
CA PHE A 423 2.73 -30.32 -0.60
C PHE A 423 3.98 -29.45 -0.77
N TRP A 424 5.13 -29.99 -0.44
CA TRP A 424 6.40 -29.60 -1.02
C TRP A 424 6.78 -30.62 -2.11
N TRP A 425 7.10 -30.12 -3.31
CA TRP A 425 7.31 -30.92 -4.52
C TRP A 425 8.46 -30.35 -5.34
N PRO A 426 9.17 -31.12 -6.17
CA PRO A 426 10.14 -30.55 -7.11
C PRO A 426 9.57 -29.38 -7.87
N CYS A 427 10.35 -28.28 -7.99
CA CYS A 427 9.88 -27.11 -8.70
C CYS A 427 9.72 -27.40 -10.19
N GLU A 428 8.58 -27.06 -10.76
CA GLU A 428 8.35 -27.12 -12.19
C GLU A 428 9.17 -26.04 -12.90
N THR A 429 9.99 -26.46 -13.85
CA THR A 429 10.86 -25.55 -14.63
C THR A 429 10.21 -25.05 -15.89
N LYS A 430 9.02 -25.57 -16.21
CA LYS A 430 8.19 -25.12 -17.35
C LYS A 430 6.80 -24.81 -16.83
N TRP A 431 6.16 -23.82 -17.48
CA TRP A 431 4.78 -23.50 -17.15
C TRP A 431 3.89 -24.74 -17.33
N SER A 432 3.10 -25.05 -16.33
CA SER A 432 2.07 -26.10 -16.43
C SER A 432 0.73 -25.60 -15.87
N SER A 433 0.45 -25.83 -14.62
CA SER A 433 -0.88 -25.60 -14.04
C SER A 433 -0.99 -24.30 -13.22
N GLY A 434 0.11 -23.67 -12.86
CA GLY A 434 0.14 -22.58 -11.88
C GLY A 434 -0.02 -23.06 -10.42
N SER A 435 -0.01 -24.37 -10.19
CA SER A 435 -0.15 -24.97 -8.85
C SER A 435 0.97 -24.58 -7.89
N GLN A 436 2.12 -24.17 -8.41
CA GLN A 436 3.30 -23.72 -7.66
C GLN A 436 3.54 -22.20 -7.74
N LEU A 437 2.67 -21.48 -8.46
CA LEU A 437 2.79 -20.04 -8.63
C LEU A 437 1.91 -19.30 -7.62
N TRP A 438 2.50 -18.33 -6.92
CA TRP A 438 1.86 -17.63 -5.83
C TRP A 438 1.96 -16.11 -6.02
N ASN A 439 0.84 -15.42 -5.88
CA ASN A 439 0.81 -13.98 -5.68
C ASN A 439 1.12 -13.69 -4.22
N VAL A 440 2.13 -12.87 -3.97
CA VAL A 440 2.51 -12.44 -2.63
C VAL A 440 1.90 -11.05 -2.40
N ILE A 441 0.91 -11.00 -1.53
CA ILE A 441 0.13 -9.79 -1.30
C ILE A 441 0.40 -9.29 0.11
N PRO A 442 1.03 -8.13 0.27
CA PRO A 442 1.32 -7.58 1.59
C PRO A 442 0.03 -7.25 2.33
N VAL A 443 0.03 -7.57 3.63
CA VAL A 443 -0.99 -7.21 4.60
C VAL A 443 -0.36 -6.26 5.59
N ASN A 444 -0.99 -5.13 5.80
CA ASN A 444 -0.50 -4.17 6.76
C ASN A 444 -0.86 -4.64 8.20
N MET A 445 0.12 -4.95 9.02
CA MET A 445 -0.03 -5.56 10.35
C MET A 445 0.13 -4.59 11.52
N GLY A 446 0.02 -3.28 11.28
CA GLY A 446 0.03 -2.28 12.36
C GLY A 446 1.29 -1.43 12.48
N ALA A 447 1.23 -0.48 13.41
CA ALA A 447 2.25 0.54 13.62
C ALA A 447 3.61 -0.04 14.00
N GLY A 448 4.61 0.31 13.21
CA GLY A 448 6.00 0.02 13.53
C GLY A 448 6.78 -0.68 12.42
N GLY A 449 6.16 -1.13 11.35
CA GLY A 449 6.83 -1.58 10.11
C GLY A 449 7.75 -2.79 10.24
N GLN A 450 7.79 -3.46 11.39
CA GLN A 450 8.69 -4.58 11.62
C GLN A 450 8.07 -5.94 11.28
N ASP A 451 6.76 -6.11 11.47
CA ASP A 451 6.07 -7.35 11.17
C ASP A 451 5.17 -7.18 9.93
N ARG A 452 5.71 -7.54 8.77
CA ARG A 452 4.95 -7.56 7.52
C ARG A 452 4.22 -8.88 7.39
N GLY A 453 2.89 -8.82 7.34
CA GLY A 453 2.04 -9.95 7.00
C GLY A 453 1.85 -10.05 5.49
N TYR A 454 1.60 -11.26 5.02
CA TYR A 454 1.35 -11.53 3.62
C TYR A 454 0.23 -12.54 3.46
N TYR A 455 -0.62 -12.35 2.44
CA TYR A 455 -1.37 -13.42 1.83
C TYR A 455 -0.56 -14.01 0.69
N PHE A 456 -0.55 -15.32 0.60
CA PHE A 456 0.00 -16.06 -0.52
C PHE A 456 -1.17 -16.68 -1.28
N VAL A 457 -1.50 -16.11 -2.43
CA VAL A 457 -2.65 -16.52 -3.24
C VAL A 457 -2.17 -17.39 -4.39
N ASN A 458 -2.61 -18.62 -4.43
CA ASN A 458 -2.23 -19.53 -5.51
C ASN A 458 -2.82 -19.08 -6.84
N GLN A 459 -2.01 -19.07 -7.88
CA GLN A 459 -2.39 -18.57 -9.22
C GLN A 459 -3.48 -19.44 -9.88
N TRP A 460 -3.42 -20.74 -9.68
CA TRP A 460 -4.36 -21.67 -10.31
C TRP A 460 -5.72 -21.70 -9.60
N THR A 461 -5.72 -21.80 -8.26
CA THR A 461 -6.96 -21.97 -7.49
C THR A 461 -7.58 -20.66 -7.02
N GLY A 462 -6.81 -19.55 -7.04
CA GLY A 462 -7.23 -18.28 -6.47
C GLY A 462 -7.39 -18.29 -4.95
N LYS A 463 -6.97 -19.37 -4.27
CA LYS A 463 -7.12 -19.56 -2.82
C LYS A 463 -5.86 -19.15 -2.07
N CYS A 464 -6.03 -18.77 -0.81
CA CYS A 464 -4.94 -18.41 0.09
C CYS A 464 -4.28 -19.63 0.74
N LEU A 465 -2.96 -19.57 0.90
CA LEU A 465 -2.20 -20.39 1.83
C LEU A 465 -2.73 -20.14 3.25
N THR A 466 -3.14 -21.19 3.93
CA THR A 466 -3.85 -21.09 5.20
C THR A 466 -3.33 -22.11 6.21
N LEU A 467 -3.18 -21.67 7.46
CA LEU A 467 -3.07 -22.62 8.57
C LEU A 467 -4.45 -23.21 8.83
N ASP A 468 -4.58 -24.52 8.85
CA ASP A 468 -5.86 -25.15 9.20
C ASP A 468 -6.22 -24.87 10.67
N PRO A 469 -7.29 -24.10 10.93
CA PRO A 469 -7.66 -23.73 12.29
C PRO A 469 -7.97 -24.93 13.18
N SER A 470 -8.53 -26.00 12.62
CA SER A 470 -8.91 -27.22 13.36
C SER A 470 -7.70 -28.01 13.86
N THR A 471 -6.54 -27.79 13.25
CA THR A 471 -5.28 -28.47 13.62
C THR A 471 -4.21 -27.52 14.15
N SER A 472 -4.55 -26.26 14.41
CA SER A 472 -3.61 -25.22 14.81
C SER A 472 -2.86 -25.48 16.11
N THR A 473 -3.45 -26.27 17.02
CA THR A 473 -2.82 -26.69 18.29
C THR A 473 -2.10 -28.04 18.18
N ALA A 474 -2.26 -28.76 17.08
CA ALA A 474 -1.61 -30.08 16.89
C ALA A 474 -0.09 -29.92 16.77
N LYS A 475 0.66 -30.94 17.19
CA LYS A 475 2.13 -30.97 17.10
C LYS A 475 2.62 -30.80 15.66
N ALA A 476 1.86 -31.31 14.69
CA ALA A 476 2.11 -31.17 13.25
C ALA A 476 0.76 -30.93 12.53
N GLY A 477 0.23 -29.71 12.70
CA GLY A 477 -1.04 -29.34 12.07
C GLY A 477 -0.89 -29.10 10.58
N LYS A 478 -2.00 -29.08 9.86
CA LYS A 478 -2.03 -28.95 8.41
C LYS A 478 -1.81 -27.51 7.97
N VAL A 479 -1.11 -27.35 6.86
CA VAL A 479 -1.10 -26.14 6.04
C VAL A 479 -1.89 -26.45 4.77
N THR A 480 -2.92 -25.65 4.52
CA THR A 480 -3.95 -25.94 3.53
C THR A 480 -4.16 -24.74 2.61
N GLN A 481 -5.08 -24.84 1.69
CA GLN A 481 -5.66 -23.69 1.01
C GLN A 481 -7.11 -23.48 1.43
N ALA A 482 -7.54 -22.23 1.48
CA ALA A 482 -8.93 -21.83 1.73
C ALA A 482 -9.25 -20.53 0.97
N PRO A 483 -10.53 -20.14 0.85
CA PRO A 483 -10.88 -18.83 0.32
C PRO A 483 -10.08 -17.75 1.04
N CYS A 484 -9.55 -16.79 0.28
CA CYS A 484 -8.89 -15.66 0.91
C CYS A 484 -9.91 -14.89 1.75
N PRO A 485 -9.54 -14.44 2.95
CA PRO A 485 -10.41 -13.58 3.75
C PRO A 485 -10.85 -12.39 2.94
N SER A 486 -12.06 -11.97 3.18
CA SER A 486 -12.59 -10.76 2.59
C SER A 486 -11.80 -9.56 3.10
N ARG A 487 -11.08 -8.91 2.22
CA ARG A 487 -10.28 -7.71 2.47
C ARG A 487 -11.13 -6.48 2.54
#